data_f386a3b3840771fb07283f13c180e6ae
#
_entry.id   f386a3b3840771fb07283f13c180e6ae
#
_cell.length_a   1.000
_cell.length_b   1.000
_cell.length_c   1.000
_cell.angle_alpha   90.00
_cell.angle_beta   90.00
_cell.angle_gamma   90.00
#
_symmetry.space_group_name_H-M   'P 1'
#
loop_
_entity.id
_entity.type
_entity.pdbx_description
1 polymer ?
#
loop_
_entity_poly.entity_id
_entity_poly.type
_entity_poly.pdbx_seq_one_letter_code
_entity_poly.pdbx_strand_id
1 'polypeptide(L)'
;MISFLPSRRVQKDTNLDFELLGNICTEIFIKGFKKHLTFFVKIHKSRDKRTSTLEQLDEKCLYQINLDIKGNKRYIIGCILHELRHAFQQSLFKYEVVARFSSYTAYYNSTEERDARKQEKLTSEILNIYDNYQKAQDKFKRFNLKELG
;
A
#
# COMPACT_ATOMS: atom_id res chain seq x y z
N MET A 1 0.10 -13.31 0.40
CA MET A 1 -1.06 -12.47 0.01
C MET A 1 -1.06 -11.18 0.80
N ILE A 2 -1.25 -10.08 0.11
CA ILE A 2 -1.47 -8.77 0.73
C ILE A 2 -2.94 -8.43 0.59
N SER A 3 -3.61 -8.23 1.71
CA SER A 3 -5.02 -7.88 1.76
C SER A 3 -5.19 -6.51 2.41
N PHE A 4 -5.58 -5.53 1.61
CA PHE A 4 -5.89 -4.19 2.10
C PHE A 4 -7.34 -4.12 2.57
N LEU A 5 -7.53 -3.60 3.77
CA LEU A 5 -8.83 -3.48 4.44
C LEU A 5 -9.13 -2.01 4.70
N PRO A 6 -9.66 -1.27 3.71
CA PRO A 6 -9.92 0.15 3.87
C PRO A 6 -11.11 0.42 4.80
N SER A 7 -11.01 1.51 5.57
CA SER A 7 -12.19 2.05 6.26
C SER A 7 -13.21 2.55 5.24
N ARG A 8 -14.46 2.71 5.67
CA ARG A 8 -15.52 3.26 4.80
C ARG A 8 -15.17 4.63 4.24
N ARG A 9 -14.55 5.47 5.06
CA ARG A 9 -14.15 6.81 4.66
C ARG A 9 -13.04 6.77 3.60
N VAL A 10 -12.02 5.96 3.82
CA VAL A 10 -10.93 5.81 2.84
C VAL A 10 -11.47 5.26 1.52
N GLN A 11 -12.33 4.26 1.57
CA GLN A 11 -12.94 3.69 0.36
C GLN A 11 -13.77 4.74 -0.39
N LYS A 12 -14.56 5.53 0.32
CA LYS A 12 -15.39 6.58 -0.27
C LYS A 12 -14.55 7.70 -0.87
N ASP A 13 -13.58 8.21 -0.12
CA ASP A 13 -12.81 9.40 -0.49
C ASP A 13 -11.77 9.12 -1.57
N THR A 14 -11.22 7.90 -1.63
CA THR A 14 -10.22 7.53 -2.65
C THR A 14 -10.81 6.87 -3.88
N ASN A 15 -11.92 6.19 -3.72
CA ASN A 15 -12.56 5.37 -4.78
C ASN A 15 -11.59 4.37 -5.44
N LEU A 16 -10.60 3.89 -4.69
CA LEU A 16 -9.66 2.90 -5.18
C LEU A 16 -10.23 1.49 -5.02
N ASP A 17 -9.88 0.62 -5.96
CA ASP A 17 -10.10 -0.82 -5.84
C ASP A 17 -8.95 -1.43 -5.02
N PHE A 18 -9.13 -1.52 -3.72
CA PHE A 18 -8.10 -2.02 -2.80
C PHE A 18 -7.87 -3.53 -2.93
N GLU A 19 -8.86 -4.29 -3.36
CA GLU A 19 -8.68 -5.70 -3.68
C GLU A 19 -7.73 -5.87 -4.87
N LEU A 20 -7.96 -5.13 -5.94
CA LEU A 20 -7.07 -5.13 -7.10
C LEU A 20 -5.66 -4.68 -6.72
N LEU A 21 -5.53 -3.59 -5.97
CA LEU A 21 -4.23 -3.10 -5.52
C LEU A 21 -3.50 -4.13 -4.67
N GLY A 22 -4.19 -4.80 -3.77
CA GLY A 22 -3.64 -5.89 -2.96
C GLY A 22 -3.14 -7.05 -3.80
N ASN A 23 -3.89 -7.44 -4.82
CA ASN A 23 -3.49 -8.50 -5.74
C ASN A 23 -2.25 -8.13 -6.55
N ILE A 24 -2.16 -6.90 -7.03
CA ILE A 24 -0.98 -6.39 -7.75
C ILE A 24 0.24 -6.41 -6.84
N CYS A 25 0.12 -5.90 -5.62
CA CYS A 25 1.22 -5.89 -4.66
C CYS A 25 1.66 -7.30 -4.27
N THR A 26 0.72 -8.24 -4.15
CA THR A 26 1.03 -9.65 -3.89
C THR A 26 1.90 -10.23 -5.00
N GLU A 27 1.52 -10.02 -6.24
CA GLU A 27 2.28 -10.52 -7.39
C GLU A 27 3.68 -9.93 -7.47
N ILE A 28 3.83 -8.65 -7.20
CA ILE A 28 5.12 -7.96 -7.31
C ILE A 28 6.04 -8.27 -6.13
N PHE A 29 5.51 -8.28 -4.90
CA PHE A 29 6.35 -8.30 -3.70
C PHE A 29 6.44 -9.67 -3.03
N ILE A 30 5.47 -10.55 -3.18
CA ILE A 30 5.36 -11.78 -2.37
C ILE A 30 5.58 -13.05 -3.20
N LYS A 31 5.25 -13.05 -4.47
CA LYS A 31 5.31 -14.25 -5.32
C LYS A 31 6.67 -14.97 -5.34
N GLY A 32 7.76 -14.25 -5.11
CA GLY A 32 9.11 -14.83 -5.08
C GLY A 32 9.51 -15.48 -3.75
N PHE A 33 8.70 -15.34 -2.70
CA PHE A 33 9.00 -15.91 -1.40
C PHE A 33 8.49 -17.34 -1.29
N LYS A 34 9.35 -18.24 -0.81
CA LYS A 34 9.05 -19.67 -0.66
C LYS A 34 8.01 -19.98 0.44
N LYS A 35 7.66 -19.01 1.27
CA LYS A 35 6.68 -19.16 2.35
C LYS A 35 5.39 -18.46 1.96
N HIS A 36 4.26 -19.10 2.30
CA HIS A 36 2.97 -18.44 2.22
C HIS A 36 2.89 -17.32 3.28
N LEU A 37 3.10 -16.11 2.83
CA LEU A 37 3.00 -14.92 3.68
C LEU A 37 1.68 -14.24 3.41
N THR A 38 0.96 -13.92 4.47
CA THR A 38 -0.27 -13.14 4.41
C THR A 38 -0.12 -11.91 5.28
N PHE A 39 -0.32 -10.75 4.66
CA PHE A 39 -0.35 -9.47 5.35
C PHE A 39 -1.76 -8.91 5.30
N PHE A 40 -2.33 -8.64 6.45
CA PHE A 40 -3.57 -7.88 6.56
C PHE A 40 -3.21 -6.43 6.91
N VAL A 41 -3.63 -5.52 6.07
CA VAL A 41 -3.26 -4.11 6.20
C VAL A 41 -4.54 -3.28 6.23
N LYS A 42 -4.93 -2.86 7.42
CA LYS A 42 -6.02 -1.90 7.60
C LYS A 42 -5.57 -0.54 7.09
N ILE A 43 -6.45 0.16 6.38
CA ILE A 43 -6.16 1.50 5.89
C ILE A 43 -7.20 2.46 6.44
N HIS A 44 -6.72 3.37 7.27
CA HIS A 44 -7.52 4.43 7.90
C HIS A 44 -7.02 5.79 7.45
N LYS A 45 -7.87 6.77 7.52
CA LYS A 45 -7.45 8.15 7.27
C LYS A 45 -6.53 8.61 8.40
N SER A 46 -5.40 9.24 8.03
CA SER A 46 -4.52 9.85 9.02
C SER A 46 -5.22 10.99 9.76
N ARG A 47 -5.02 11.05 11.08
CA ARG A 47 -5.46 12.18 11.90
C ARG A 47 -4.57 13.40 11.71
N ASP A 48 -3.30 13.16 11.44
CA ASP A 48 -2.36 14.21 11.04
C ASP A 48 -2.49 14.43 9.54
N LYS A 49 -2.85 15.65 9.16
CA LYS A 49 -3.14 16.03 7.77
C LYS A 49 -1.91 16.05 6.84
N ARG A 50 -0.73 15.71 7.32
CA ARG A 50 0.52 15.91 6.59
C ARG A 50 1.34 14.65 6.33
N THR A 51 1.09 13.56 7.05
CA THR A 51 1.93 12.36 6.96
C THR A 51 1.10 11.08 6.99
N SER A 52 1.57 10.11 6.23
CA SER A 52 1.11 8.73 6.38
C SER A 52 2.04 7.99 7.33
N THR A 53 1.50 7.09 8.13
CA THR A 53 2.24 6.31 9.13
C THR A 53 1.82 4.86 9.12
N LEU A 54 2.69 4.00 9.65
CA LEU A 54 2.43 2.58 9.82
C LEU A 54 2.38 2.24 11.31
N GLU A 55 1.38 1.46 11.69
CA GLU A 55 1.29 0.84 13.03
C GLU A 55 1.26 -0.67 12.89
N GLN A 56 2.06 -1.36 13.70
CA GLN A 56 1.92 -2.79 13.89
C GLN A 56 0.85 -3.04 14.96
N LEU A 57 -0.16 -3.83 14.63
CA LEU A 57 -1.18 -4.25 15.57
C LEU A 57 -0.73 -5.52 16.32
N ASP A 58 -1.50 -5.95 17.33
CA ASP A 58 -1.10 -7.01 18.28
C ASP A 58 -0.76 -8.36 17.65
N GLU A 59 -1.26 -8.64 16.46
CA GLU A 59 -1.01 -9.89 15.76
C GLU A 59 0.12 -9.75 14.74
N LYS A 60 0.91 -10.80 14.56
CA LYS A 60 1.91 -10.87 13.50
C LYS A 60 1.24 -10.71 12.14
N CYS A 61 1.85 -9.93 11.27
CA CYS A 61 1.38 -9.66 9.92
C CYS A 61 0.06 -8.87 9.85
N LEU A 62 -0.37 -8.25 10.95
CA LEU A 62 -1.48 -7.32 10.98
C LEU A 62 -0.93 -5.90 11.20
N TYR A 63 -1.18 -5.04 10.21
CA TYR A 63 -0.70 -3.67 10.20
C TYR A 63 -1.85 -2.70 9.95
N GLN A 64 -1.65 -1.46 10.33
CA GLN A 64 -2.55 -0.37 9.98
C GLN A 64 -1.74 0.76 9.36
N ILE A 65 -2.13 1.17 8.18
CA ILE A 65 -1.63 2.38 7.53
C ILE A 65 -2.63 3.50 7.86
N ASN A 66 -2.12 4.56 8.45
CA ASN A 66 -2.85 5.81 8.60
C ASN A 66 -2.47 6.68 7.40
N LEU A 67 -3.37 6.81 6.45
CA LEU A 67 -3.10 7.32 5.12
C LEU A 67 -3.51 8.77 4.97
N ASP A 68 -2.61 9.60 4.43
CA ASP A 68 -2.98 10.91 3.92
C ASP A 68 -3.71 10.74 2.58
N ILE A 69 -4.99 11.08 2.55
CA ILE A 69 -5.86 10.89 1.39
C ILE A 69 -6.06 12.15 0.54
N LYS A 70 -5.31 13.21 0.80
CA LYS A 70 -5.50 14.50 0.13
C LYS A 70 -4.84 14.62 -1.23
N GLY A 71 -3.98 13.69 -1.59
CA GLY A 71 -3.31 13.71 -2.87
C GLY A 71 -4.11 13.09 -4.01
N ASN A 72 -3.52 13.11 -5.20
CA ASN A 72 -4.05 12.35 -6.33
C ASN A 72 -3.80 10.85 -6.15
N LYS A 73 -4.35 10.04 -7.05
CA LYS A 73 -4.23 8.59 -7.01
C LYS A 73 -2.76 8.11 -6.95
N ARG A 74 -1.89 8.71 -7.75
CA ARG A 74 -0.46 8.38 -7.75
C ARG A 74 0.19 8.62 -6.39
N TYR A 75 -0.08 9.77 -5.78
CA TYR A 75 0.43 10.13 -4.46
C TYR A 75 -0.07 9.15 -3.39
N ILE A 76 -1.36 8.84 -3.40
CA ILE A 76 -1.97 7.93 -2.43
C ILE A 76 -1.36 6.52 -2.55
N ILE A 77 -1.24 5.99 -3.76
CA ILE A 77 -0.60 4.69 -3.99
C ILE A 77 0.87 4.72 -3.54
N GLY A 78 1.58 5.79 -3.84
CA GLY A 78 2.96 5.97 -3.38
C GLY A 78 3.09 5.93 -1.86
N CYS A 79 2.19 6.59 -1.13
CA CYS A 79 2.15 6.53 0.33
C CYS A 79 1.87 5.11 0.84
N ILE A 80 0.94 4.40 0.23
CA ILE A 80 0.64 3.01 0.59
C ILE A 80 1.87 2.12 0.39
N LEU A 81 2.56 2.24 -0.74
CA LEU A 81 3.76 1.46 -1.02
C LEU A 81 4.90 1.77 -0.05
N HIS A 82 5.07 3.03 0.31
CA HIS A 82 6.06 3.45 1.31
C HIS A 82 5.82 2.75 2.65
N GLU A 83 4.60 2.83 3.16
CA GLU A 83 4.25 2.24 4.44
C GLU A 83 4.24 0.69 4.38
N LEU A 84 3.83 0.13 3.27
CA LEU A 84 3.88 -1.32 3.05
C LEU A 84 5.35 -1.82 3.11
N ARG A 85 6.29 -1.05 2.58
CA ARG A 85 7.70 -1.42 2.67
C ARG A 85 8.19 -1.44 4.11
N HIS A 86 7.76 -0.50 4.94
CA HIS A 86 8.06 -0.54 6.38
C HIS A 86 7.50 -1.81 7.04
N ALA A 87 6.31 -2.26 6.66
CA ALA A 87 5.77 -3.52 7.15
C ALA A 87 6.66 -4.71 6.76
N PHE A 88 7.18 -4.74 5.54
CA PHE A 88 8.13 -5.77 5.11
C PHE A 88 9.45 -5.70 5.87
N GLN A 89 9.97 -4.50 6.12
CA GLN A 89 11.20 -4.32 6.91
C GLN A 89 11.05 -4.93 8.30
N GLN A 90 9.93 -4.68 8.95
CA GLN A 90 9.67 -5.19 10.29
C GLN A 90 9.43 -6.71 10.33
N SER A 91 8.74 -7.25 9.34
CA SER A 91 8.30 -8.64 9.33
C SER A 91 9.27 -9.59 8.63
N LEU A 92 9.83 -9.18 7.48
CA LEU A 92 10.61 -10.05 6.61
C LEU A 92 12.10 -9.81 6.71
N PHE A 93 12.50 -8.56 6.80
CA PHE A 93 13.93 -8.19 6.77
C PHE A 93 14.52 -8.00 8.15
N LYS A 94 13.70 -8.04 9.19
CA LYS A 94 14.11 -7.91 10.60
C LYS A 94 15.02 -6.70 10.84
N TYR A 95 14.71 -5.57 10.21
CA TYR A 95 15.42 -4.34 10.49
C TYR A 95 15.21 -3.97 11.96
N GLU A 96 16.28 -3.56 12.63
CA GLU A 96 16.17 -3.00 13.96
C GLU A 96 15.36 -1.72 13.90
N VAL A 97 14.24 -1.69 14.63
CA VAL A 97 13.42 -0.49 14.72
C VAL A 97 14.11 0.45 15.69
N VAL A 98 14.82 1.45 15.18
CA VAL A 98 15.35 2.53 16.00
C VAL A 98 14.18 3.44 16.37
N ALA A 99 13.71 3.30 17.61
CA ALA A 99 12.51 4.01 18.09
C ALA A 99 12.70 5.52 18.23
N ARG A 100 13.93 6.04 18.18
CA ARG A 100 14.22 7.46 18.40
C ARG A 100 15.36 7.94 17.52
N PHE A 101 15.06 8.94 16.70
CA PHE A 101 16.06 9.67 15.93
C PHE A 101 16.30 11.04 16.56
N SER A 102 17.56 11.51 16.52
CA SER A 102 17.94 12.80 17.07
C SER A 102 17.32 14.01 16.35
N SER A 103 16.91 13.82 15.09
CA SER A 103 16.31 14.88 14.27
C SER A 103 15.50 14.26 13.13
N TYR A 104 14.67 15.09 12.48
CA TYR A 104 13.97 14.71 11.25
C TYR A 104 14.95 14.32 10.15
N THR A 105 16.07 15.01 10.03
CA THR A 105 17.12 14.70 9.04
C THR A 105 17.71 13.30 9.27
N ALA A 106 17.99 12.96 10.52
CA ALA A 106 18.47 11.60 10.86
C ALA A 106 17.44 10.53 10.53
N TYR A 107 16.17 10.76 10.84
CA TYR A 107 15.06 9.88 10.45
C TYR A 107 14.97 9.72 8.94
N TYR A 108 14.93 10.82 8.21
CA TYR A 108 14.83 10.83 6.74
C TYR A 108 15.99 10.09 6.07
N ASN A 109 17.20 10.18 6.63
CA ASN A 109 18.39 9.52 6.11
C ASN A 109 18.64 8.13 6.67
N SER A 110 17.75 7.61 7.52
CA SER A 110 17.86 6.23 8.02
C SER A 110 17.81 5.21 6.88
N THR A 111 18.38 4.03 7.11
CA THR A 111 18.37 2.95 6.13
C THR A 111 16.95 2.52 5.79
N GLU A 112 16.07 2.47 6.79
CA GLU A 112 14.67 2.09 6.64
C GLU A 112 13.91 3.08 5.75
N GLU A 113 14.08 4.37 5.98
CA GLU A 113 13.42 5.41 5.18
C GLU A 113 13.97 5.48 3.75
N ARG A 114 15.26 5.33 3.58
CA ARG A 114 15.87 5.26 2.23
C ARG A 114 15.34 4.08 1.43
N ASP A 115 15.26 2.92 2.06
CA ASP A 115 14.72 1.72 1.43
C ASP A 115 13.24 1.89 1.09
N ALA A 116 12.45 2.44 2.00
CA ALA A 116 11.02 2.71 1.76
C ALA A 116 10.82 3.69 0.59
N ARG A 117 11.62 4.75 0.51
CA ARG A 117 11.55 5.69 -0.63
C ARG A 117 11.94 5.05 -1.96
N LYS A 118 12.86 4.10 -1.96
CA LYS A 118 13.20 3.36 -3.19
C LYS A 118 12.00 2.61 -3.76
N GLN A 119 11.12 2.12 -2.91
CA GLN A 119 9.92 1.41 -3.34
C GLN A 119 8.88 2.33 -3.97
N GLU A 120 8.91 3.62 -3.64
CA GLU A 120 8.03 4.60 -4.28
C GLU A 120 8.28 4.70 -5.79
N LYS A 121 9.48 4.37 -6.26
CA LYS A 121 9.79 4.33 -7.70
C LYS A 121 8.94 3.32 -8.47
N LEU A 122 8.44 2.30 -7.80
CA LEU A 122 7.53 1.32 -8.39
C LEU A 122 6.11 1.85 -8.56
N THR A 123 5.81 3.02 -8.01
CA THR A 123 4.46 3.60 -8.04
C THR A 123 3.94 3.73 -9.47
N SER A 124 4.76 4.20 -10.39
CA SER A 124 4.37 4.37 -11.79
C SER A 124 4.01 3.05 -12.46
N GLU A 125 4.80 2.00 -12.23
CA GLU A 125 4.53 0.67 -12.79
C GLU A 125 3.26 0.08 -12.20
N ILE A 126 3.10 0.15 -10.90
CA ILE A 126 1.91 -0.36 -10.21
C ILE A 126 0.67 0.39 -10.65
N LEU A 127 0.74 1.70 -10.77
CA LEU A 127 -0.35 2.52 -11.25
C LEU A 127 -0.74 2.18 -12.69
N ASN A 128 0.23 1.94 -13.56
CA ASN A 128 -0.02 1.49 -14.93
C ASN A 128 -0.75 0.15 -14.98
N ILE A 129 -0.30 -0.82 -14.20
CA ILE A 129 -0.94 -2.13 -14.12
C ILE A 129 -2.37 -1.97 -13.60
N TYR A 130 -2.53 -1.20 -12.53
CA TYR A 130 -3.83 -0.91 -11.93
C TYR A 130 -4.80 -0.29 -12.94
N ASP A 131 -4.39 0.76 -13.64
CA ASP A 131 -5.22 1.47 -14.62
C ASP A 131 -5.58 0.57 -15.79
N ASN A 132 -4.66 -0.27 -16.27
CA ASN A 132 -4.92 -1.21 -17.36
C ASN A 132 -5.93 -2.28 -16.96
N TYR A 133 -5.85 -2.81 -15.76
CA TYR A 133 -6.83 -3.77 -15.23
C TYR A 133 -8.22 -3.11 -15.09
N GLN A 134 -8.28 -1.89 -14.58
CA GLN A 134 -9.53 -1.14 -14.46
C GLN A 134 -10.20 -0.95 -15.83
N LYS A 135 -9.44 -0.54 -16.83
CA LYS A 135 -9.94 -0.37 -18.21
C LYS A 135 -10.44 -1.68 -18.79
N ALA A 136 -9.72 -2.78 -18.57
CA ALA A 136 -10.12 -4.10 -19.05
C ALA A 136 -11.42 -4.57 -18.40
N GLN A 137 -11.57 -4.36 -17.09
CA GLN A 137 -12.81 -4.67 -16.38
C GLN A 137 -13.99 -3.85 -16.88
N ASP A 138 -13.81 -2.57 -17.12
CA ASP A 138 -14.86 -1.69 -17.64
C ASP A 138 -15.28 -2.10 -19.05
N LYS A 139 -14.34 -2.45 -19.93
CA LYS A 139 -14.61 -3.01 -21.25
C LYS A 139 -15.41 -4.29 -21.19
N PHE A 140 -15.03 -5.20 -20.29
CA PHE A 140 -15.71 -6.48 -20.12
C PHE A 140 -17.14 -6.30 -19.61
N LYS A 141 -17.37 -5.40 -18.67
CA LYS A 141 -18.72 -5.05 -18.22
C LYS A 141 -19.58 -4.49 -19.32
N ARG A 142 -19.06 -3.59 -20.14
CA ARG A 142 -19.78 -3.03 -21.29
C ARG A 142 -20.13 -4.09 -22.34
N PHE A 143 -19.21 -5.00 -22.61
CA PHE A 143 -19.44 -6.11 -23.53
C PHE A 143 -20.57 -7.03 -23.02
N ASN A 144 -20.53 -7.42 -21.75
CA ASN A 144 -21.56 -8.25 -21.15
C ASN A 144 -22.94 -7.57 -21.15
N LEU A 145 -23.01 -6.28 -20.90
CA LEU A 145 -24.27 -5.53 -20.96
C LEU A 145 -24.85 -5.50 -22.38
N LYS A 146 -24.03 -5.38 -23.41
CA LYS A 146 -24.47 -5.44 -24.81
C LYS A 146 -25.00 -6.82 -25.21
N GLU A 147 -24.36 -7.87 -24.71
CA GLU A 147 -24.80 -9.26 -24.99
C GLU A 147 -26.11 -9.60 -24.28
N LEU A 148 -26.38 -8.99 -23.12
CA LEU A 148 -27.60 -9.21 -22.33
C LEU A 148 -28.77 -8.28 -22.76
N GLY A 149 -28.48 -7.23 -23.48
CA GLY A 149 -29.46 -6.31 -24.01
C GLY A 149 -29.81 -6.62 -25.45
#